data_0a7efa0c376c304eac8b192ba2c6c126
#
_entry.id   0a7efa0c376c304eac8b192ba2c6c126
#
_cell.length_a   1.000
_cell.length_b   1.000
_cell.length_c   1.000
_cell.angle_alpha   90.00
_cell.angle_beta   90.00
_cell.angle_gamma   90.00
#
_symmetry.space_group_name_H-M   'P 1'
#
loop_
_entity.id
_entity.type
_entity.pdbx_description
1 polymer ?
#
loop_
_entity_poly.entity_id
_entity_poly.type
_entity_poly.pdbx_seq_one_letter_code
_entity_poly.pdbx_strand_id
1 'polypeptide(L)'
;MANVNQYKTLATSEEVISNSFTNANTDPALISTNTILLSELAHLKTAIGKKFYEELKTQNNDGTLTTANKTLMDDFLIRTLCWFARFEVINEVQSNSSSMGIVHNIDEFSTIIDPAELNAYKQDTYRKSEIYLQDMIEFLNDPDNSADYPTYTANAPCNTTTYKNHGIIMYDSIYDRPRRNYDSWKNYCPEC
;
A
#
# COMPACT_ATOMS: atom_id res chain seq x y z
N MET A 1 31.03 -8.79 2.96
CA MET A 1 29.64 -9.06 3.35
C MET A 1 28.75 -8.34 2.36
N ALA A 2 27.87 -9.05 1.65
CA ALA A 2 26.95 -8.41 0.72
C ALA A 2 26.05 -7.47 1.51
N ASN A 3 25.88 -6.24 1.03
CA ASN A 3 24.99 -5.24 1.63
C ASN A 3 23.56 -5.80 1.59
N VAL A 4 22.99 -6.15 2.73
CA VAL A 4 21.63 -6.70 2.85
C VAL A 4 20.56 -5.68 2.43
N ASN A 5 20.90 -4.41 2.35
CA ASN A 5 20.01 -3.30 1.96
C ASN A 5 20.13 -2.93 0.48
N GLN A 6 19.96 -3.91 -0.41
CA GLN A 6 19.95 -3.63 -1.86
C GLN A 6 18.67 -2.96 -2.38
N TYR A 7 17.62 -2.94 -1.60
CA TYR A 7 16.34 -2.39 -2.01
C TYR A 7 16.07 -1.06 -1.31
N LYS A 8 16.37 0.03 -1.99
CA LYS A 8 15.89 1.33 -1.54
C LYS A 8 14.37 1.38 -1.71
N THR A 9 13.68 1.68 -0.64
CA THR A 9 12.22 1.90 -0.62
C THR A 9 11.91 3.38 -0.79
N LEU A 10 10.68 3.70 -1.19
CA LEU A 10 10.22 5.09 -1.30
C LEU A 10 9.99 5.73 0.08
N ALA A 11 9.74 4.92 1.10
CA ALA A 11 9.62 5.37 2.49
C ALA A 11 10.56 4.58 3.40
N THR A 12 10.95 5.17 4.52
CA THR A 12 11.75 4.55 5.57
C THR A 12 10.85 4.00 6.69
N SER A 13 11.39 3.13 7.55
CA SER A 13 10.66 2.61 8.71
C SER A 13 10.27 3.71 9.70
N GLU A 14 11.11 4.73 9.88
CA GLU A 14 10.83 5.89 10.70
C GLU A 14 9.66 6.72 10.14
N GLU A 15 9.59 6.90 8.82
CA GLU A 15 8.47 7.58 8.16
C GLU A 15 7.17 6.78 8.30
N VAL A 16 7.23 5.45 8.20
CA VAL A 16 6.06 4.60 8.45
C VAL A 16 5.53 4.80 9.86
N ILE A 17 6.41 4.81 10.87
CA ILE A 17 6.00 5.04 12.26
C ILE A 17 5.40 6.43 12.44
N SER A 18 6.08 7.46 11.97
CA SER A 18 5.66 8.85 12.18
C SER A 18 4.33 9.18 11.48
N ASN A 19 4.05 8.57 10.32
CA ASN A 19 2.85 8.87 9.53
C ASN A 19 1.66 7.95 9.81
N SER A 20 1.88 6.73 10.30
CA SER A 20 0.80 5.76 10.43
C SER A 20 0.58 5.21 11.84
N PHE A 21 1.55 5.32 12.75
CA PHE A 21 1.39 4.88 14.14
C PHE A 21 1.11 6.06 15.06
N THR A 22 0.23 5.86 16.02
CA THR A 22 -0.10 6.87 17.04
C THR A 22 0.87 6.88 18.20
N ASN A 23 1.66 5.82 18.34
CA ASN A 23 2.59 5.66 19.45
C ASN A 23 4.04 5.79 18.96
N ALA A 24 4.74 6.82 19.40
CA ALA A 24 6.14 7.07 19.06
C ALA A 24 7.12 6.01 19.66
N ASN A 25 6.66 5.14 20.55
CA ASN A 25 7.48 4.09 21.15
C ASN A 25 7.55 2.80 20.31
N THR A 26 7.00 2.80 19.10
CA THR A 26 7.12 1.66 18.18
C THR A 26 8.56 1.59 17.67
N ASP A 27 9.20 0.42 17.84
CA ASP A 27 10.57 0.20 17.38
C ASP A 27 10.59 0.12 15.82
N PRO A 28 11.37 0.97 15.14
CA PRO A 28 11.55 0.89 13.68
C PRO A 28 12.04 -0.46 13.18
N ALA A 29 12.73 -1.24 14.02
CA ALA A 29 13.20 -2.58 13.68
C ALA A 29 12.05 -3.59 13.45
N LEU A 30 10.84 -3.30 13.92
CA LEU A 30 9.64 -4.13 13.64
C LEU A 30 9.16 -3.99 12.19
N ILE A 31 9.56 -2.94 11.49
CA ILE A 31 9.13 -2.68 10.13
C ILE A 31 10.28 -3.00 9.17
N SER A 32 10.19 -4.16 8.55
CA SER A 32 11.23 -4.58 7.61
C SER A 32 11.15 -3.80 6.29
N THR A 33 12.31 -3.55 5.67
CA THR A 33 12.36 -2.97 4.31
C THR A 33 11.57 -3.81 3.31
N ASN A 34 11.51 -5.14 3.50
CA ASN A 34 10.75 -6.03 2.63
C ASN A 34 9.25 -5.82 2.76
N THR A 35 8.74 -5.51 3.94
CA THR A 35 7.32 -5.20 4.16
C THR A 35 6.92 -3.89 3.48
N ILE A 36 7.79 -2.87 3.55
CA ILE A 36 7.59 -1.62 2.83
C ILE A 36 7.61 -1.87 1.31
N LEU A 37 8.57 -2.66 0.81
CA LEU A 37 8.65 -3.01 -0.61
C LEU A 37 7.43 -3.82 -1.06
N LEU A 38 6.93 -4.74 -0.25
CA LEU A 38 5.69 -5.47 -0.54
C LEU A 38 4.51 -4.52 -0.71
N SER A 39 4.38 -3.55 0.19
CA SER A 39 3.34 -2.52 0.13
C SER A 39 3.46 -1.64 -1.13
N GLU A 40 4.69 -1.27 -1.52
CA GLU A 40 4.94 -0.56 -2.78
C GLU A 40 4.46 -1.37 -3.99
N LEU A 41 4.80 -2.65 -4.05
CA LEU A 41 4.50 -3.50 -5.21
C LEU A 41 3.04 -3.92 -5.28
N ALA A 42 2.44 -4.25 -4.14
CA ALA A 42 1.07 -4.75 -4.08
C ALA A 42 0.04 -3.64 -4.28
N HIS A 43 0.27 -2.50 -3.65
CA HIS A 43 -0.72 -1.43 -3.60
C HIS A 43 -0.34 -0.24 -4.50
N LEU A 44 0.81 0.38 -4.25
CA LEU A 44 1.18 1.62 -4.92
C LEU A 44 1.44 1.43 -6.42
N LYS A 45 2.31 0.49 -6.80
CA LYS A 45 2.64 0.21 -8.21
C LYS A 45 1.41 -0.18 -9.02
N THR A 46 0.46 -0.89 -8.39
CA THR A 46 -0.79 -1.28 -9.03
C THR A 46 -1.69 -0.07 -9.26
N ALA A 47 -1.68 0.90 -8.33
CA ALA A 47 -2.53 2.09 -8.40
C ALA A 47 -2.04 3.12 -9.42
N ILE A 48 -0.73 3.44 -9.40
CA ILE A 48 -0.17 4.49 -10.25
C ILE A 48 0.43 3.96 -11.58
N GLY A 49 0.46 2.66 -11.75
CA GLY A 49 1.01 2.00 -12.94
C GLY A 49 2.53 1.82 -12.88
N LYS A 50 2.99 0.76 -13.60
CA LYS A 50 4.39 0.32 -13.55
C LYS A 50 5.38 1.41 -13.96
N LYS A 51 5.11 2.11 -15.06
CA LYS A 51 6.08 3.06 -15.64
C LYS A 51 6.28 4.27 -14.74
N PHE A 52 5.19 4.82 -14.21
CA PHE A 52 5.26 5.97 -13.33
C PHE A 52 5.89 5.61 -11.98
N TYR A 53 5.58 4.43 -11.45
CA TYR A 53 6.24 3.91 -10.24
C TYR A 53 7.77 3.77 -10.44
N GLU A 54 8.21 3.21 -11.58
CA GLU A 54 9.64 3.03 -11.89
C GLU A 54 10.34 4.38 -12.08
N GLU A 55 9.68 5.37 -12.66
CA GLU A 55 10.18 6.74 -12.78
C GLU A 55 10.40 7.37 -11.40
N LEU A 56 9.37 7.37 -10.53
CA LEU A 56 9.48 7.90 -9.18
C LEU A 56 10.60 7.22 -8.39
N LYS A 57 10.69 5.90 -8.48
CA LYS A 57 11.73 5.14 -7.79
C LYS A 57 13.13 5.47 -8.28
N THR A 58 13.32 5.62 -9.58
CA THR A 58 14.60 6.01 -10.17
C THR A 58 14.99 7.41 -9.74
N GLN A 59 14.08 8.38 -9.88
CA GLN A 59 14.33 9.77 -9.48
C GLN A 59 14.63 9.90 -7.99
N ASN A 60 13.92 9.15 -7.15
CA ASN A 60 14.17 9.15 -5.70
C ASN A 60 15.55 8.55 -5.35
N ASN A 61 15.94 7.45 -6.00
CA ASN A 61 17.23 6.82 -5.79
C ASN A 61 18.40 7.70 -6.22
N ASP A 62 18.23 8.44 -7.31
CA ASP A 62 19.26 9.30 -7.91
C ASP A 62 19.26 10.71 -7.32
N GLY A 63 18.28 11.04 -6.48
CA GLY A 63 18.12 12.38 -5.92
C GLY A 63 17.73 13.44 -6.96
N THR A 64 17.06 13.02 -8.04
CA THR A 64 16.70 13.88 -9.20
C THR A 64 15.20 14.11 -9.30
N LEU A 65 14.48 14.03 -8.18
CA LEU A 65 13.03 14.28 -8.15
C LEU A 65 12.71 15.67 -8.72
N THR A 66 11.77 15.71 -9.65
CA THR A 66 11.20 16.97 -10.13
C THR A 66 10.40 17.64 -9.00
N THR A 67 10.17 18.94 -9.11
CA THR A 67 9.35 19.66 -8.11
C THR A 67 7.96 19.05 -7.97
N ALA A 68 7.32 18.71 -9.09
CA ALA A 68 6.01 18.06 -9.10
C ALA A 68 6.05 16.69 -8.40
N ASN A 69 7.01 15.83 -8.78
CA ASN A 69 7.13 14.51 -8.17
C ASN A 69 7.49 14.59 -6.66
N LYS A 70 8.24 15.62 -6.26
CA LYS A 70 8.52 15.86 -4.84
C LYS A 70 7.26 16.23 -4.08
N THR A 71 6.44 17.15 -4.61
CA THR A 71 5.13 17.49 -4.01
C THR A 71 4.24 16.27 -3.89
N LEU A 72 4.13 15.46 -4.96
CA LEU A 72 3.36 14.22 -4.90
C LEU A 72 3.87 13.26 -3.81
N MET A 73 5.20 13.10 -3.71
CA MET A 73 5.78 12.22 -2.70
C MET A 73 5.53 12.73 -1.29
N ASP A 74 5.83 13.99 -1.01
CA ASP A 74 5.79 14.56 0.34
C ASP A 74 4.35 14.69 0.87
N ASP A 75 3.40 15.08 0.02
CA ASP A 75 2.04 15.40 0.44
C ASP A 75 1.09 14.19 0.39
N PHE A 76 1.29 13.25 -0.53
CA PHE A 76 0.33 12.17 -0.79
C PHE A 76 0.94 10.77 -0.70
N LEU A 77 2.02 10.50 -1.43
CA LEU A 77 2.49 9.14 -1.68
C LEU A 77 3.09 8.50 -0.43
N ILE A 78 3.96 9.20 0.30
CA ILE A 78 4.60 8.67 1.51
C ILE A 78 3.53 8.32 2.54
N ARG A 79 2.54 9.18 2.75
CA ARG A 79 1.45 8.91 3.69
C ARG A 79 0.64 7.69 3.29
N THR A 80 0.26 7.59 2.02
CA THR A 80 -0.45 6.43 1.47
C THR A 80 0.33 5.15 1.68
N LEU A 81 1.62 5.15 1.32
CA LEU A 81 2.49 3.99 1.47
C LEU A 81 2.66 3.58 2.93
N CYS A 82 2.82 4.55 3.84
CA CYS A 82 2.96 4.28 5.28
C CYS A 82 1.74 3.54 5.86
N TRP A 83 0.53 3.89 5.45
CA TRP A 83 -0.68 3.21 5.89
C TRP A 83 -0.81 1.80 5.32
N PHE A 84 -0.42 1.57 4.06
CA PHE A 84 -0.34 0.21 3.52
C PHE A 84 0.76 -0.62 4.19
N ALA A 85 1.93 -0.02 4.45
CA ALA A 85 2.99 -0.71 5.19
C ALA A 85 2.53 -1.12 6.59
N ARG A 86 1.80 -0.24 7.30
CA ARG A 86 1.18 -0.59 8.59
C ARG A 86 0.22 -1.76 8.47
N PHE A 87 -0.61 -1.80 7.43
CA PHE A 87 -1.54 -2.91 7.20
C PHE A 87 -0.81 -4.24 7.02
N GLU A 88 0.27 -4.27 6.25
CA GLU A 88 1.08 -5.48 6.05
C GLU A 88 1.81 -5.92 7.33
N VAL A 89 2.31 -4.97 8.12
CA VAL A 89 3.03 -5.25 9.38
C VAL A 89 2.14 -5.90 10.44
N ILE A 90 0.82 -5.65 10.46
CA ILE A 90 -0.08 -6.17 11.50
C ILE A 90 0.05 -7.69 11.65
N ASN A 91 0.18 -8.42 10.54
CA ASN A 91 0.35 -9.88 10.57
C ASN A 91 1.72 -10.30 11.10
N GLU A 92 2.78 -9.56 10.76
CA GLU A 92 4.15 -9.88 11.16
C GLU A 92 4.38 -9.62 12.64
N VAL A 93 3.78 -8.56 13.19
CA VAL A 93 3.89 -8.23 14.61
C VAL A 93 3.22 -9.29 15.49
N GLN A 94 2.13 -9.89 15.01
CA GLN A 94 1.43 -10.93 15.76
C GLN A 94 2.10 -12.31 15.69
N SER A 95 2.81 -12.60 14.61
CA SER A 95 3.41 -13.91 14.38
C SER A 95 4.91 -13.79 14.20
N ASN A 96 5.69 -14.31 15.14
CA ASN A 96 7.13 -14.43 14.97
C ASN A 96 7.50 -15.77 14.33
N SER A 97 8.26 -15.71 13.24
CA SER A 97 8.93 -16.90 12.69
C SER A 97 10.19 -17.19 13.48
N SER A 98 10.23 -18.32 14.15
CA SER A 98 11.41 -18.83 14.85
C SER A 98 11.85 -20.17 14.28
N SER A 99 12.98 -20.68 14.73
CA SER A 99 13.44 -22.03 14.39
C SER A 99 12.46 -23.14 14.83
N MET A 100 11.50 -22.83 15.68
CA MET A 100 10.44 -23.72 16.15
C MET A 100 9.13 -23.57 15.36
N GLY A 101 9.07 -22.71 14.35
CA GLY A 101 7.88 -22.40 13.55
C GLY A 101 7.32 -21.00 13.80
N ILE A 102 6.08 -20.77 13.37
CA ILE A 102 5.36 -19.53 13.61
C ILE A 102 4.74 -19.59 15.01
N VAL A 103 5.17 -18.70 15.90
CA VAL A 103 4.70 -18.62 17.28
C VAL A 103 4.01 -17.30 17.54
N HIS A 104 2.97 -17.31 18.38
CA HIS A 104 2.38 -16.06 18.89
C HIS A 104 3.23 -15.53 20.06
N ASN A 105 3.51 -14.24 20.04
CA ASN A 105 4.10 -13.59 21.19
C ASN A 105 3.04 -13.49 22.30
N ILE A 106 3.31 -14.18 23.42
CA ILE A 106 2.52 -14.07 24.64
C ILE A 106 3.46 -13.51 25.69
N ASP A 107 3.17 -12.31 26.19
CA ASP A 107 3.83 -11.71 27.33
C ASP A 107 2.99 -11.98 28.59
N GLU A 108 3.63 -12.15 29.74
CA GLU A 108 2.97 -12.42 31.02
C GLU A 108 1.96 -11.32 31.41
N PHE A 109 2.08 -10.12 30.85
CA PHE A 109 1.27 -8.93 31.14
C PHE A 109 0.38 -8.46 29.99
N SER A 110 0.36 -9.21 28.87
CA SER A 110 -0.47 -8.87 27.69
C SER A 110 -1.44 -9.99 27.37
N THR A 111 -2.70 -9.64 27.13
CA THR A 111 -3.69 -10.57 26.61
C THR A 111 -3.62 -10.62 25.10
N ILE A 112 -3.76 -11.82 24.54
CA ILE A 112 -3.85 -12.00 23.08
C ILE A 112 -5.13 -11.28 22.61
N ILE A 113 -4.97 -10.43 21.59
CA ILE A 113 -6.12 -9.78 20.95
C ILE A 113 -7.05 -10.85 20.34
N ASP A 114 -8.34 -10.68 20.51
CA ASP A 114 -9.33 -11.58 19.89
C ASP A 114 -9.21 -11.52 18.36
N PRO A 115 -9.30 -12.67 17.66
CA PRO A 115 -9.26 -12.70 16.20
C PRO A 115 -10.29 -11.80 15.51
N ALA A 116 -11.46 -11.62 16.09
CA ALA A 116 -12.49 -10.71 15.56
C ALA A 116 -12.05 -9.24 15.70
N GLU A 117 -11.50 -8.86 16.84
CA GLU A 117 -10.97 -7.51 17.09
C GLU A 117 -9.78 -7.21 16.20
N LEU A 118 -8.87 -8.17 16.00
CA LEU A 118 -7.76 -8.04 15.08
C LEU A 118 -8.23 -7.82 13.64
N ASN A 119 -9.22 -8.58 13.18
CA ASN A 119 -9.79 -8.41 11.85
C ASN A 119 -10.44 -7.04 11.68
N ALA A 120 -11.16 -6.56 12.69
CA ALA A 120 -11.73 -5.21 12.68
C ALA A 120 -10.63 -4.14 12.59
N TYR A 121 -9.55 -4.30 13.33
CA TYR A 121 -8.40 -3.41 13.29
C TYR A 121 -7.70 -3.40 11.92
N LYS A 122 -7.52 -4.58 11.30
CA LYS A 122 -6.98 -4.70 9.94
C LYS A 122 -7.86 -4.00 8.90
N GLN A 123 -9.17 -4.22 8.98
CA GLN A 123 -10.13 -3.59 8.08
C GLN A 123 -10.13 -2.06 8.22
N ASP A 124 -10.07 -1.54 9.44
CA ASP A 124 -9.99 -0.09 9.66
C ASP A 124 -8.67 0.49 9.12
N THR A 125 -7.55 -0.21 9.33
CA THR A 125 -6.25 0.20 8.80
C THR A 125 -6.25 0.20 7.27
N TYR A 126 -6.78 -0.86 6.64
CA TYR A 126 -6.92 -0.94 5.19
C TYR A 126 -7.84 0.15 4.64
N ARG A 127 -8.99 0.39 5.27
CA ARG A 127 -9.91 1.47 4.89
C ARG A 127 -9.22 2.84 4.93
N LYS A 128 -8.38 3.10 5.93
CA LYS A 128 -7.59 4.34 6.02
C LYS A 128 -6.58 4.45 4.89
N SER A 129 -5.89 3.37 4.55
CA SER A 129 -4.95 3.37 3.41
C SER A 129 -5.67 3.62 2.08
N GLU A 130 -6.89 3.09 1.90
CA GLU A 130 -7.70 3.36 0.70
C GLU A 130 -8.14 4.82 0.60
N ILE A 131 -8.46 5.48 1.73
CA ILE A 131 -8.81 6.90 1.74
C ILE A 131 -7.63 7.74 1.23
N TYR A 132 -6.42 7.51 1.74
CA TYR A 132 -5.23 8.23 1.28
C TYR A 132 -4.87 7.90 -0.17
N LEU A 133 -5.06 6.63 -0.58
CA LEU A 133 -4.87 6.24 -1.97
C LEU A 133 -5.84 6.98 -2.90
N GLN A 134 -7.11 7.06 -2.52
CA GLN A 134 -8.13 7.76 -3.30
C GLN A 134 -7.80 9.26 -3.42
N ASP A 135 -7.39 9.90 -2.34
CA ASP A 135 -6.96 11.31 -2.32
C ASP A 135 -5.78 11.54 -3.29
N MET A 136 -4.77 10.68 -3.25
CA MET A 136 -3.65 10.71 -4.18
C MET A 136 -4.08 10.54 -5.65
N ILE A 137 -4.99 9.60 -5.91
CA ILE A 137 -5.49 9.35 -7.28
C ILE A 137 -6.36 10.52 -7.77
N GLU A 138 -7.17 11.12 -6.91
CA GLU A 138 -7.93 12.33 -7.23
C GLU A 138 -7.00 13.49 -7.60
N PHE A 139 -5.93 13.70 -6.82
CA PHE A 139 -4.90 14.70 -7.13
C PHE A 139 -4.24 14.47 -8.49
N LEU A 140 -3.85 13.22 -8.81
CA LEU A 140 -3.21 12.87 -10.08
C LEU A 140 -4.15 12.98 -11.29
N ASN A 141 -5.45 12.80 -11.09
CA ASN A 141 -6.47 12.91 -12.15
C ASN A 141 -7.04 14.33 -12.29
N ASP A 142 -6.65 15.25 -11.44
CA ASP A 142 -7.07 16.64 -11.55
C ASP A 142 -6.53 17.23 -12.86
N PRO A 143 -7.38 17.83 -13.71
CA PRO A 143 -6.96 18.46 -14.96
C PRO A 143 -5.86 19.52 -14.79
N ASP A 144 -5.85 20.22 -13.67
CA ASP A 144 -4.86 21.26 -13.38
C ASP A 144 -3.48 20.66 -13.09
N ASN A 145 -3.41 19.41 -12.59
CA ASN A 145 -2.17 18.72 -12.25
C ASN A 145 -1.69 17.76 -13.35
N SER A 146 -2.57 17.31 -14.22
CA SER A 146 -2.30 16.23 -15.19
C SER A 146 -1.13 16.54 -16.14
N ALA A 147 -0.88 17.81 -16.43
CA ALA A 147 0.24 18.24 -17.27
C ALA A 147 1.61 18.00 -16.61
N ASP A 148 1.66 18.00 -15.29
CA ASP A 148 2.89 17.81 -14.51
C ASP A 148 3.27 16.32 -14.36
N TYR A 149 2.33 15.41 -14.65
CA TYR A 149 2.52 13.96 -14.52
C TYR A 149 2.29 13.21 -15.85
N PRO A 150 3.04 13.53 -16.92
CA PRO A 150 2.77 12.97 -18.26
C PRO A 150 2.94 11.44 -18.30
N THR A 151 3.85 10.87 -17.53
CA THR A 151 4.06 9.42 -17.47
C THR A 151 2.90 8.70 -16.81
N TYR A 152 2.27 9.30 -15.80
CA TYR A 152 1.06 8.78 -15.20
C TYR A 152 -0.11 8.86 -16.18
N THR A 153 -0.36 10.02 -16.77
CA THR A 153 -1.47 10.26 -17.70
C THR A 153 -1.43 9.33 -18.91
N ALA A 154 -0.22 9.11 -19.50
CA ALA A 154 -0.04 8.21 -20.64
C ALA A 154 -0.19 6.72 -20.31
N ASN A 155 -0.11 6.34 -19.04
CA ASN A 155 -0.09 4.95 -18.59
C ASN A 155 -1.06 4.70 -17.42
N ALA A 156 -1.97 5.63 -17.19
CA ALA A 156 -2.99 5.48 -16.14
C ALA A 156 -3.70 4.14 -16.34
N PRO A 157 -3.83 3.33 -15.28
CA PRO A 157 -4.57 2.08 -15.40
C PRO A 157 -6.00 2.38 -15.84
N CYS A 158 -6.47 1.69 -16.86
CA CYS A 158 -7.82 1.86 -17.45
C CYS A 158 -8.98 1.71 -16.44
N ASN A 159 -8.70 1.33 -15.23
CA ASN A 159 -9.67 1.00 -14.20
C ASN A 159 -9.40 1.71 -12.88
N THR A 160 -9.66 3.02 -12.81
CA THR A 160 -9.81 3.72 -11.54
C THR A 160 -11.00 3.22 -10.71
N THR A 161 -11.93 2.51 -11.33
CA THR A 161 -13.10 1.91 -10.66
C THR A 161 -12.84 0.55 -10.02
N THR A 162 -11.73 -0.12 -10.36
CA THR A 162 -11.42 -1.46 -9.84
C THR A 162 -11.03 -1.44 -8.38
N TYR A 163 -10.47 -0.32 -7.89
CA TYR A 163 -10.08 -0.19 -6.47
C TYR A 163 -11.26 -0.12 -5.50
N LYS A 164 -12.43 0.34 -5.94
CA LYS A 164 -13.64 0.35 -5.10
C LYS A 164 -14.16 -1.05 -4.74
N ASN A 165 -13.65 -2.10 -5.39
CA ASN A 165 -14.12 -3.46 -5.21
C ASN A 165 -13.08 -4.44 -4.63
N HIS A 166 -11.89 -3.97 -4.28
CA HIS A 166 -10.90 -4.81 -3.58
C HIS A 166 -11.02 -4.71 -2.06
N GLY A 167 -12.21 -4.36 -1.56
CA GLY A 167 -12.54 -4.69 -0.19
C GLY A 167 -12.20 -6.16 0.02
N ILE A 168 -11.53 -6.49 1.11
CA ILE A 168 -11.32 -7.87 1.55
C ILE A 168 -12.59 -8.62 1.25
N ILE A 169 -12.54 -9.59 0.31
CA ILE A 169 -13.64 -10.49 0.07
C ILE A 169 -13.75 -11.31 1.33
N MET A 170 -14.49 -10.81 2.29
CA MET A 170 -14.98 -11.60 3.38
C MET A 170 -15.80 -12.71 2.73
N TYR A 171 -15.41 -13.93 2.97
CA TYR A 171 -16.13 -15.12 2.57
C TYR A 171 -17.55 -15.05 3.13
N ASP A 172 -18.39 -14.34 2.42
CA ASP A 172 -19.81 -14.48 2.58
C ASP A 172 -20.26 -15.53 1.56
N SER A 173 -20.73 -16.61 2.07
CA SER A 173 -21.17 -17.86 1.47
C SER A 173 -21.10 -17.93 -0.07
N ILE A 174 -20.25 -18.82 -0.55
CA ILE A 174 -19.99 -19.17 -1.96
C ILE A 174 -21.27 -19.61 -2.74
N TYR A 175 -22.42 -19.63 -2.08
CA TYR A 175 -23.60 -20.34 -2.61
C TYR A 175 -24.66 -19.46 -3.27
N ASP A 176 -24.56 -18.12 -3.26
CA ASP A 176 -25.68 -17.29 -3.72
C ASP A 176 -25.32 -16.09 -4.61
N ARG A 177 -24.34 -16.22 -5.49
CA ARG A 177 -24.12 -15.19 -6.54
C ARG A 177 -24.39 -15.76 -7.92
N PRO A 178 -25.35 -15.19 -8.71
CA PRO A 178 -25.46 -15.50 -10.11
C PRO A 178 -24.13 -15.17 -10.81
N ARG A 179 -23.62 -16.12 -11.60
CA ARG A 179 -22.42 -15.96 -12.41
C ARG A 179 -22.59 -14.71 -13.28
N ARG A 180 -21.90 -13.63 -12.95
CA ARG A 180 -21.81 -12.47 -13.83
C ARG A 180 -21.00 -12.89 -15.05
N ASN A 181 -21.62 -12.75 -16.24
CA ASN A 181 -20.96 -13.02 -17.52
C ASN A 181 -19.66 -12.21 -17.61
N TYR A 182 -18.55 -12.90 -17.80
CA TYR A 182 -17.20 -12.33 -17.93
C TYR A 182 -17.04 -11.47 -19.19
N ASP A 183 -18.02 -11.50 -20.10
CA ASP A 183 -17.98 -10.80 -21.39
C ASP A 183 -18.39 -9.32 -21.33
N SER A 184 -18.84 -8.80 -20.17
CA SER A 184 -19.25 -7.40 -20.06
C SER A 184 -18.06 -6.41 -19.96
N TRP A 185 -16.84 -6.90 -19.79
CA TRP A 185 -15.65 -6.07 -19.61
C TRP A 185 -15.07 -5.51 -20.92
N LYS A 186 -15.35 -6.15 -22.04
CA LYS A 186 -14.83 -5.75 -23.35
C LYS A 186 -15.46 -4.48 -23.93
N ASN A 187 -16.57 -4.02 -23.36
CA ASN A 187 -17.32 -2.87 -23.89
C ASN A 187 -16.99 -1.53 -23.22
N TYR A 188 -16.11 -1.50 -22.21
CA TYR A 188 -15.84 -0.27 -21.46
C TYR A 188 -14.49 0.40 -21.76
N CYS A 189 -13.60 -0.25 -22.49
CA CYS A 189 -12.35 0.34 -22.94
C CYS A 189 -12.05 -0.11 -24.39
N PRO A 190 -12.55 0.59 -25.41
CA PRO A 190 -12.28 0.22 -26.80
C PRO A 190 -10.85 0.53 -27.27
N GLU A 191 -10.02 1.17 -26.45
CA GLU A 191 -8.66 1.62 -26.84
C GLU A 191 -7.54 1.10 -25.89
N CYS A 192 -7.80 0.09 -25.07
CA CYS A 192 -6.76 -0.54 -24.26
C CYS A 192 -6.30 -1.86 -24.87
#